data_3edb3e47ce5baed8a282f338edbbd6b2
#
_entry.id   3edb3e47ce5baed8a282f338edbbd6b2
#
_cell.length_a   1.000
_cell.length_b   1.000
_cell.length_c   1.000
_cell.angle_alpha   90.00
_cell.angle_beta   90.00
_cell.angle_gamma   90.00
#
_symmetry.space_group_name_H-M   'P 1'
#
loop_
_entity.id
_entity.type
_entity.pdbx_description
1 polymer ?
#
loop_
_entity_poly.entity_id
_entity_poly.type
_entity_poly.pdbx_seq_one_letter_code
_entity_poly.pdbx_strand_id
1 'polypeptide(L)'
;TEEVAPEPEPLPATEEQFMETAASEAATQQSEELEPEEDLSTLSKEQLVERLEQYASEQESPRFKDRVNSIRDNLSQTFSQEREAALAKFIEDGGNRDDFKPVSDLLEERFSKALKKFNKRRFEYQEQQEKQRKVSLDEKREILGLLKDLIQNEENMNKAFERFHELQARWRAAG
;
A
#
# COMPACT_ATOMS: atom_id res chain seq x y z
N THR A 1 -13.42 38.21 -58.07
CA THR A 1 -13.88 38.14 -56.70
C THR A 1 -14.05 36.68 -56.33
N GLU A 2 -13.03 36.17 -55.73
CA GLU A 2 -12.90 34.78 -55.27
C GLU A 2 -13.41 34.73 -53.83
N GLU A 3 -14.49 34.00 -53.61
CA GLU A 3 -15.16 33.83 -52.34
C GLU A 3 -14.44 32.70 -51.60
N VAL A 4 -13.68 33.06 -50.55
CA VAL A 4 -13.00 32.11 -49.65
C VAL A 4 -14.03 31.54 -48.70
N ALA A 5 -14.25 30.23 -48.81
CA ALA A 5 -15.06 29.47 -47.85
C ALA A 5 -14.39 29.42 -46.46
N PRO A 6 -15.14 29.50 -45.35
CA PRO A 6 -14.57 29.41 -44.01
C PRO A 6 -14.05 27.97 -43.73
N GLU A 7 -12.85 27.91 -43.14
CA GLU A 7 -12.27 26.69 -42.61
C GLU A 7 -13.19 26.04 -41.55
N PRO A 8 -13.35 24.72 -41.53
CA PRO A 8 -14.17 24.04 -40.52
C PRO A 8 -13.48 24.11 -39.15
N GLU A 9 -14.24 24.51 -38.14
CA GLU A 9 -13.82 24.49 -36.75
C GLU A 9 -13.43 23.04 -36.32
N PRO A 10 -12.40 22.86 -35.48
CA PRO A 10 -12.00 21.54 -35.05
C PRO A 10 -13.09 20.90 -34.19
N LEU A 11 -13.50 19.68 -34.52
CA LEU A 11 -14.46 18.87 -33.78
C LEU A 11 -13.92 18.61 -32.36
N PRO A 12 -14.77 18.55 -31.34
CA PRO A 12 -14.35 18.23 -29.98
C PRO A 12 -13.75 16.82 -29.94
N ALA A 13 -12.66 16.68 -29.20
CA ALA A 13 -11.91 15.45 -29.01
C ALA A 13 -12.85 14.29 -28.61
N THR A 14 -12.71 13.16 -29.28
CA THR A 14 -13.50 11.95 -29.07
C THR A 14 -13.26 11.34 -27.67
N GLU A 15 -14.26 10.67 -27.10
CA GLU A 15 -14.20 10.01 -25.78
C GLU A 15 -12.98 9.09 -25.60
N GLU A 16 -12.43 8.54 -26.68
CA GLU A 16 -11.22 7.71 -26.66
C GLU A 16 -9.95 8.49 -26.26
N GLN A 17 -9.82 9.74 -26.68
CA GLN A 17 -8.68 10.59 -26.28
C GLN A 17 -8.75 11.02 -24.81
N PHE A 18 -9.96 11.11 -24.26
CA PHE A 18 -10.17 11.45 -22.84
C PHE A 18 -9.86 10.26 -21.92
N MET A 19 -10.11 9.03 -22.37
CA MET A 19 -9.78 7.82 -21.63
C MET A 19 -8.28 7.51 -21.65
N GLU A 20 -7.58 7.82 -22.73
CA GLU A 20 -6.15 7.56 -22.86
C GLU A 20 -5.30 8.52 -21.99
N THR A 21 -5.73 9.79 -21.86
CA THR A 21 -5.07 10.74 -20.95
C THR A 21 -5.31 10.41 -19.47
N ALA A 22 -6.52 9.96 -19.11
CA ALA A 22 -6.83 9.55 -17.73
C ALA A 22 -6.08 8.27 -17.32
N ALA A 23 -5.88 7.33 -18.24
CA ALA A 23 -5.11 6.11 -18.00
C ALA A 23 -3.59 6.39 -17.90
N SER A 24 -3.08 7.38 -18.64
CA SER A 24 -1.67 7.78 -18.61
C SER A 24 -1.31 8.53 -17.31
N GLU A 25 -2.22 9.36 -16.77
CA GLU A 25 -1.97 10.08 -15.53
C GLU A 25 -2.04 9.16 -14.28
N ALA A 26 -2.85 8.10 -14.31
CA ALA A 26 -2.91 7.11 -13.23
C ALA A 26 -1.67 6.20 -13.18
N ALA A 27 -0.96 6.03 -14.30
CA ALA A 27 0.24 5.21 -14.39
C ALA A 27 1.53 5.93 -13.96
N THR A 28 1.51 7.25 -13.78
CA THR A 28 2.73 8.05 -13.55
C THR A 28 3.02 8.34 -12.06
N GLN A 29 2.25 7.81 -11.12
CA GLN A 29 2.43 8.08 -9.69
C GLN A 29 2.98 6.90 -8.86
N GLN A 30 3.68 5.95 -9.48
CA GLN A 30 4.47 4.97 -8.76
C GLN A 30 5.83 4.74 -9.42
N SER A 31 6.64 5.79 -9.53
CA SER A 31 8.08 5.58 -9.52
C SER A 31 8.47 5.34 -8.06
N GLU A 32 8.30 4.09 -7.59
CA GLU A 32 8.98 3.61 -6.41
C GLU A 32 10.48 3.84 -6.63
N GLU A 33 11.03 4.76 -5.86
CA GLU A 33 12.46 4.80 -5.59
C GLU A 33 12.79 3.45 -4.93
N LEU A 34 13.19 2.49 -5.77
CA LEU A 34 13.70 1.20 -5.33
C LEU A 34 14.98 1.52 -4.56
N GLU A 35 14.88 1.59 -3.24
CA GLU A 35 16.06 1.53 -2.39
C GLU A 35 16.86 0.27 -2.80
N PRO A 36 18.20 0.36 -2.88
CA PRO A 36 19.03 -0.76 -3.31
C PRO A 36 18.65 -2.01 -2.53
N GLU A 37 18.47 -3.12 -3.25
CA GLU A 37 18.16 -4.42 -2.65
C GLU A 37 19.31 -4.79 -1.70
N GLU A 38 19.09 -4.54 -0.42
CA GLU A 38 20.02 -4.95 0.61
C GLU A 38 20.00 -6.48 0.68
N ASP A 39 21.16 -7.08 0.48
CA ASP A 39 21.29 -8.53 0.54
C ASP A 39 21.16 -9.03 2.00
N LEU A 40 19.93 -9.37 2.35
CA LEU A 40 19.57 -9.86 3.68
C LEU A 40 20.24 -11.21 4.03
N SER A 41 20.79 -11.92 3.04
CA SER A 41 21.42 -13.24 3.24
C SER A 41 22.79 -13.13 3.91
N THR A 42 23.43 -11.96 3.84
CA THR A 42 24.75 -11.72 4.41
C THR A 42 24.72 -11.18 5.85
N LEU A 43 23.53 -10.86 6.35
CA LEU A 43 23.34 -10.23 7.66
C LEU A 43 23.34 -11.28 8.80
N SER A 44 23.92 -10.92 9.95
CA SER A 44 23.82 -11.71 11.17
C SER A 44 22.40 -11.72 11.75
N LYS A 45 22.10 -12.65 12.67
CA LYS A 45 20.80 -12.70 13.37
C LYS A 45 20.44 -11.35 14.03
N GLU A 46 21.42 -10.75 14.71
CA GLU A 46 21.26 -9.47 15.40
C GLU A 46 20.91 -8.36 14.41
N GLN A 47 21.63 -8.29 13.29
CA GLN A 47 21.40 -7.31 12.23
C GLN A 47 20.03 -7.49 11.59
N LEU A 48 19.59 -8.73 11.36
CA LEU A 48 18.26 -9.03 10.83
C LEU A 48 17.15 -8.57 11.79
N VAL A 49 17.30 -8.79 13.10
CA VAL A 49 16.35 -8.31 14.11
C VAL A 49 16.32 -6.79 14.15
N GLU A 50 17.48 -6.13 14.15
CA GLU A 50 17.56 -4.66 14.12
C GLU A 50 16.89 -4.08 12.86
N ARG A 51 17.12 -4.71 11.69
CA ARG A 51 16.47 -4.28 10.46
C ARG A 51 14.95 -4.44 10.51
N LEU A 52 14.48 -5.55 11.09
CA LEU A 52 13.05 -5.74 11.32
C LEU A 52 12.45 -4.69 12.27
N GLU A 53 13.18 -4.32 13.34
CA GLU A 53 12.76 -3.26 14.27
C GLU A 53 12.69 -1.89 13.57
N GLN A 54 13.61 -1.59 12.65
CA GLN A 54 13.57 -0.40 11.81
C GLN A 54 12.31 -0.39 10.93
N TYR A 55 12.09 -1.45 10.13
CA TYR A 55 10.88 -1.57 9.29
C TYR A 55 9.57 -1.50 10.09
N ALA A 56 9.57 -2.08 11.31
CA ALA A 56 8.42 -1.97 12.20
C ALA A 56 8.20 -0.57 12.77
N SER A 57 9.17 0.32 12.65
CA SER A 57 9.09 1.69 13.17
C SER A 57 8.76 2.73 12.09
N GLU A 58 8.93 2.40 10.81
CA GLU A 58 8.65 3.27 9.69
C GLU A 58 7.15 3.44 9.43
N GLN A 59 6.76 4.63 8.95
CA GLN A 59 5.35 4.93 8.66
C GLN A 59 4.83 4.15 7.45
N GLU A 60 5.69 3.91 6.45
CA GLU A 60 5.37 3.17 5.23
C GLU A 60 5.57 1.66 5.37
N SER A 61 5.23 1.13 6.52
CA SER A 61 5.35 -0.30 6.87
C SER A 61 4.91 -1.29 5.77
N PRO A 62 3.84 -1.03 4.98
CA PRO A 62 3.44 -1.96 3.91
C PRO A 62 4.45 -2.16 2.78
N ARG A 63 5.32 -1.17 2.48
CA ARG A 63 6.35 -1.27 1.44
C ARG A 63 7.36 -2.37 1.73
N PHE A 64 7.62 -2.63 3.01
CA PHE A 64 8.63 -3.58 3.45
C PHE A 64 8.11 -5.01 3.66
N LYS A 65 6.86 -5.30 3.24
CA LYS A 65 6.21 -6.60 3.46
C LYS A 65 7.08 -7.78 3.02
N ASP A 66 7.63 -7.72 1.82
CA ASP A 66 8.39 -8.84 1.26
C ASP A 66 9.75 -8.98 1.94
N ARG A 67 10.43 -7.87 2.25
CA ARG A 67 11.66 -7.88 3.03
C ARG A 67 11.43 -8.43 4.45
N VAL A 68 10.36 -7.99 5.12
CA VAL A 68 10.00 -8.51 6.44
C VAL A 68 9.64 -9.99 6.40
N ASN A 69 8.97 -10.48 5.35
CA ASN A 69 8.70 -11.89 5.18
C ASN A 69 10.00 -12.70 5.01
N SER A 70 10.95 -12.23 4.21
CA SER A 70 12.25 -12.86 4.02
C SER A 70 13.04 -12.93 5.34
N ILE A 71 13.06 -11.83 6.11
CA ILE A 71 13.69 -11.80 7.44
C ILE A 71 13.01 -12.78 8.39
N ARG A 72 11.68 -12.79 8.42
CA ARG A 72 10.89 -13.69 9.27
C ARG A 72 11.22 -15.16 8.97
N ASP A 73 11.23 -15.53 7.69
CA ASP A 73 11.44 -16.92 7.28
C ASP A 73 12.87 -17.37 7.61
N ASN A 74 13.87 -16.51 7.38
CA ASN A 74 15.27 -16.77 7.74
C ASN A 74 15.43 -16.94 9.26
N LEU A 75 14.98 -15.98 10.06
CA LEU A 75 15.11 -16.03 11.52
C LEU A 75 14.32 -17.18 12.14
N SER A 76 13.10 -17.45 11.64
CA SER A 76 12.28 -18.56 12.12
C SER A 76 12.97 -19.91 11.87
N GLN A 77 13.58 -20.09 10.71
CA GLN A 77 14.36 -21.29 10.37
C GLN A 77 15.58 -21.42 11.29
N THR A 78 16.32 -20.33 11.47
CA THR A 78 17.53 -20.32 12.31
C THR A 78 17.20 -20.66 13.77
N PHE A 79 16.20 -20.01 14.36
CA PHE A 79 15.76 -20.31 15.73
C PHE A 79 15.21 -21.73 15.88
N SER A 80 14.56 -22.30 14.86
CA SER A 80 14.11 -23.69 14.87
C SER A 80 15.27 -24.65 14.88
N GLN A 81 16.25 -24.44 14.01
CA GLN A 81 17.47 -25.26 13.93
C GLN A 81 18.27 -25.22 15.24
N GLU A 82 18.42 -24.05 15.84
CA GLU A 82 19.11 -23.90 17.14
C GLU A 82 18.38 -24.65 18.27
N ARG A 83 17.04 -24.59 18.28
CA ARG A 83 16.24 -25.36 19.25
C ARG A 83 16.36 -26.86 19.05
N GLU A 84 16.34 -27.31 17.80
CA GLU A 84 16.52 -28.75 17.48
C GLU A 84 17.93 -29.23 17.86
N ALA A 85 18.94 -28.42 17.59
CA ALA A 85 20.32 -28.75 18.00
C ALA A 85 20.48 -28.78 19.51
N ALA A 86 19.86 -27.83 20.23
CA ALA A 86 19.88 -27.81 21.70
C ALA A 86 19.12 -29.02 22.30
N LEU A 87 17.97 -29.39 21.72
CA LEU A 87 17.24 -30.59 22.09
C LEU A 87 18.05 -31.87 21.85
N ALA A 88 18.68 -31.99 20.68
CA ALA A 88 19.52 -33.15 20.35
C ALA A 88 20.68 -33.32 21.36
N LYS A 89 21.35 -32.21 21.67
CA LYS A 89 22.41 -32.22 22.69
C LYS A 89 21.90 -32.59 24.09
N PHE A 90 20.74 -32.07 24.48
CA PHE A 90 20.13 -32.39 25.77
C PHE A 90 19.81 -33.86 25.90
N ILE A 91 19.35 -34.51 24.80
CA ILE A 91 19.09 -35.96 24.77
C ILE A 91 20.39 -36.74 24.80
N GLU A 92 21.45 -36.30 24.08
CA GLU A 92 22.79 -36.93 24.09
C GLU A 92 23.40 -36.88 25.49
N ASP A 93 23.20 -35.81 26.24
CA ASP A 93 23.62 -35.64 27.65
C ASP A 93 22.76 -36.47 28.64
N GLY A 94 21.83 -37.30 28.15
CA GLY A 94 20.98 -38.19 28.95
C GLY A 94 19.67 -37.59 29.43
N GLY A 95 19.26 -36.42 28.94
CA GLY A 95 17.99 -35.81 29.26
C GLY A 95 16.82 -36.48 28.52
N ASN A 96 15.61 -36.39 29.12
CA ASN A 96 14.39 -36.87 28.47
C ASN A 96 13.80 -35.73 27.63
N ARG A 97 13.33 -36.05 26.42
CA ARG A 97 12.71 -35.07 25.48
C ARG A 97 11.58 -34.28 26.11
N ASP A 98 10.77 -34.91 26.97
CA ASP A 98 9.61 -34.30 27.64
C ASP A 98 10.02 -33.27 28.71
N ASP A 99 11.25 -33.37 29.23
CA ASP A 99 11.80 -32.46 30.24
C ASP A 99 12.58 -31.27 29.60
N PHE A 100 12.75 -31.27 28.28
CA PHE A 100 13.45 -30.20 27.59
C PHE A 100 12.69 -28.90 27.65
N LYS A 101 13.30 -27.88 28.22
CA LYS A 101 12.80 -26.51 28.22
C LYS A 101 13.75 -25.65 27.39
N PRO A 102 13.31 -25.17 26.21
CA PRO A 102 14.13 -24.26 25.42
C PRO A 102 14.42 -22.99 26.22
N VAL A 103 15.68 -22.58 26.23
CA VAL A 103 16.08 -21.29 26.80
C VAL A 103 15.53 -20.20 25.90
N SER A 104 14.78 -19.27 26.48
CA SER A 104 14.30 -18.11 25.74
C SER A 104 15.49 -17.22 25.38
N ASP A 105 15.71 -17.05 24.09
CA ASP A 105 16.71 -16.11 23.58
C ASP A 105 16.12 -14.70 23.56
N LEU A 106 16.84 -13.74 24.12
CA LEU A 106 16.45 -12.32 24.11
C LEU A 106 16.21 -11.80 22.69
N LEU A 107 16.98 -12.31 21.70
CA LEU A 107 16.81 -12.00 20.28
C LEU A 107 15.47 -12.52 19.74
N GLU A 108 15.05 -13.73 20.14
CA GLU A 108 13.76 -14.30 19.74
C GLU A 108 12.60 -13.47 20.29
N GLU A 109 12.72 -12.95 21.53
CA GLU A 109 11.72 -12.04 22.08
C GLU A 109 11.66 -10.70 21.33
N ARG A 110 12.81 -10.10 21.02
CA ARG A 110 12.89 -8.87 20.21
C ARG A 110 12.27 -9.08 18.84
N PHE A 111 12.64 -10.16 18.15
CA PHE A 111 12.05 -10.57 16.88
C PHE A 111 10.53 -10.67 16.94
N SER A 112 10.00 -11.39 17.93
CA SER A 112 8.56 -11.56 18.12
C SER A 112 7.84 -10.21 18.36
N LYS A 113 8.41 -9.34 19.18
CA LYS A 113 7.88 -7.99 19.46
C LYS A 113 7.90 -7.12 18.20
N ALA A 114 8.99 -7.12 17.45
CA ALA A 114 9.13 -6.35 16.22
C ALA A 114 8.12 -6.82 15.16
N LEU A 115 7.97 -8.13 14.96
CA LEU A 115 7.02 -8.69 14.02
C LEU A 115 5.56 -8.37 14.38
N LYS A 116 5.20 -8.44 15.66
CA LYS A 116 3.87 -8.03 16.15
C LYS A 116 3.61 -6.55 15.88
N LYS A 117 4.61 -5.68 16.15
CA LYS A 117 4.51 -4.24 15.92
C LYS A 117 4.34 -3.94 14.41
N PHE A 118 5.10 -4.61 13.55
CA PHE A 118 4.98 -4.48 12.10
C PHE A 118 3.59 -4.88 11.59
N ASN A 119 3.10 -6.05 12.01
CA ASN A 119 1.79 -6.55 11.60
C ASN A 119 0.65 -5.63 12.07
N LYS A 120 0.74 -5.09 13.30
CA LYS A 120 -0.24 -4.14 13.83
C LYS A 120 -0.28 -2.87 12.97
N ARG A 121 0.88 -2.26 12.66
CA ARG A 121 0.95 -1.06 11.82
C ARG A 121 0.43 -1.30 10.41
N ARG A 122 0.77 -2.44 9.82
CA ARG A 122 0.26 -2.81 8.50
C ARG A 122 -1.26 -2.92 8.50
N PHE A 123 -1.83 -3.51 9.54
CA PHE A 123 -3.29 -3.60 9.69
C PHE A 123 -3.93 -2.22 9.84
N GLU A 124 -3.39 -1.36 10.71
CA GLU A 124 -3.86 0.01 10.92
C GLU A 124 -3.79 0.83 9.62
N TYR A 125 -2.71 0.69 8.85
CA TYR A 125 -2.56 1.36 7.55
C TYR A 125 -3.63 0.87 6.54
N GLN A 126 -3.84 -0.45 6.44
CA GLN A 126 -4.87 -1.01 5.56
C GLN A 126 -6.26 -0.50 5.95
N GLU A 127 -6.58 -0.50 7.24
CA GLU A 127 -7.86 0.00 7.75
C GLU A 127 -8.04 1.49 7.41
N GLN A 128 -6.99 2.29 7.55
CA GLN A 128 -7.03 3.71 7.19
C GLN A 128 -7.26 3.90 5.69
N GLN A 129 -6.56 3.13 4.86
CA GLN A 129 -6.73 3.18 3.40
C GLN A 129 -8.16 2.77 2.98
N GLU A 130 -8.72 1.74 3.59
CA GLU A 130 -10.10 1.32 3.33
C GLU A 130 -11.11 2.39 3.74
N LYS A 131 -10.93 3.02 4.89
CA LYS A 131 -11.77 4.14 5.34
C LYS A 131 -11.71 5.30 4.35
N GLN A 132 -10.51 5.65 3.89
CA GLN A 132 -10.33 6.74 2.94
C GLN A 132 -10.98 6.42 1.58
N ARG A 133 -10.79 5.19 1.07
CA ARG A 133 -11.45 4.74 -0.17
C ARG A 133 -12.97 4.77 -0.07
N LYS A 134 -13.51 4.39 1.10
CA LYS A 134 -14.95 4.44 1.33
C LYS A 134 -15.47 5.88 1.32
N VAL A 135 -14.79 6.80 1.99
CA VAL A 135 -15.15 8.23 1.99
C VAL A 135 -15.10 8.79 0.57
N SER A 136 -14.02 8.53 -0.18
CA SER A 136 -13.90 8.94 -1.58
C SER A 136 -15.02 8.37 -2.46
N LEU A 137 -15.38 7.09 -2.25
CA LEU A 137 -16.46 6.46 -3.00
C LEU A 137 -17.82 7.08 -2.70
N ASP A 138 -18.10 7.35 -1.43
CA ASP A 138 -19.39 7.95 -1.01
C ASP A 138 -19.49 9.39 -1.55
N GLU A 139 -18.41 10.18 -1.51
CA GLU A 139 -18.34 11.51 -2.13
C GLU A 139 -18.58 11.45 -3.65
N LYS A 140 -17.93 10.52 -4.34
CA LYS A 140 -18.15 10.35 -5.80
C LYS A 140 -19.60 9.94 -6.13
N ARG A 141 -20.23 9.11 -5.31
CA ARG A 141 -21.65 8.73 -5.47
C ARG A 141 -22.58 9.93 -5.28
N GLU A 142 -22.31 10.77 -4.28
CA GLU A 142 -23.06 12.01 -4.05
C GLU A 142 -22.94 12.94 -5.25
N ILE A 143 -21.72 13.15 -5.76
CA ILE A 143 -21.47 14.00 -6.93
C ILE A 143 -22.26 13.49 -8.15
N LEU A 144 -22.28 12.16 -8.39
CA LEU A 144 -23.07 11.57 -9.48
C LEU A 144 -24.58 11.80 -9.29
N GLY A 145 -25.07 11.77 -8.06
CA GLY A 145 -26.47 12.12 -7.74
C GLY A 145 -26.76 13.58 -8.12
N LEU A 146 -25.91 14.51 -7.65
CA LEU A 146 -26.04 15.94 -7.95
C LEU A 146 -25.93 16.25 -9.45
N LEU A 147 -25.09 15.54 -10.19
CA LEU A 147 -25.00 15.68 -11.65
C LEU A 147 -26.29 15.23 -12.35
N LYS A 148 -26.91 14.14 -11.91
CA LYS A 148 -28.20 13.70 -12.46
C LYS A 148 -29.30 14.72 -12.19
N ASP A 149 -29.35 15.26 -10.96
CA ASP A 149 -30.30 16.29 -10.60
C ASP A 149 -30.09 17.58 -11.41
N LEU A 150 -28.85 17.96 -11.64
CA LEU A 150 -28.49 19.11 -12.47
C LEU A 150 -28.99 18.97 -13.90
N ILE A 151 -28.79 17.78 -14.51
CA ILE A 151 -29.26 17.49 -15.89
C ILE A 151 -30.78 17.52 -15.98
N GLN A 152 -31.48 17.06 -14.95
CA GLN A 152 -32.93 16.91 -14.98
C GLN A 152 -33.69 18.22 -14.64
N ASN A 153 -33.11 19.04 -13.79
CA ASN A 153 -33.88 20.13 -13.15
C ASN A 153 -33.36 21.54 -13.45
N GLU A 154 -32.15 21.70 -14.04
CA GLU A 154 -31.62 23.04 -14.31
C GLU A 154 -31.91 23.45 -15.75
N GLU A 155 -32.79 24.44 -15.90
CA GLU A 155 -33.15 25.02 -17.20
C GLU A 155 -32.18 26.12 -17.65
N ASN A 156 -31.44 26.71 -16.73
CA ASN A 156 -30.52 27.81 -17.00
C ASN A 156 -29.12 27.29 -17.30
N MET A 157 -28.69 27.31 -18.55
CA MET A 157 -27.40 26.80 -19.04
C MET A 157 -26.20 27.41 -18.29
N ASN A 158 -26.22 28.72 -18.00
CA ASN A 158 -25.06 29.33 -17.33
C ASN A 158 -24.89 28.80 -15.91
N LYS A 159 -26.00 28.67 -15.17
CA LYS A 159 -25.99 28.07 -13.82
C LYS A 159 -25.60 26.58 -13.87
N ALA A 160 -26.05 25.86 -14.89
CA ALA A 160 -25.69 24.47 -15.10
C ALA A 160 -24.16 24.32 -15.27
N PHE A 161 -23.54 25.19 -16.07
CA PHE A 161 -22.09 25.17 -16.26
C PHE A 161 -21.32 25.52 -14.99
N GLU A 162 -21.73 26.54 -14.24
CA GLU A 162 -21.06 26.88 -12.97
C GLU A 162 -21.11 25.70 -11.99
N ARG A 163 -22.28 25.12 -11.77
CA ARG A 163 -22.44 23.94 -10.90
C ARG A 163 -21.67 22.70 -11.39
N PHE A 164 -21.64 22.48 -12.70
CA PHE A 164 -20.85 21.39 -13.28
C PHE A 164 -19.37 21.55 -12.97
N HIS A 165 -18.81 22.74 -13.10
CA HIS A 165 -17.40 23.00 -12.76
C HIS A 165 -17.11 22.81 -11.27
N GLU A 166 -18.02 23.20 -10.39
CA GLU A 166 -17.91 22.95 -8.95
C GLU A 166 -17.88 21.43 -8.66
N LEU A 167 -18.81 20.67 -9.24
CA LEU A 167 -18.87 19.21 -9.08
C LEU A 167 -17.63 18.53 -9.66
N GLN A 168 -17.10 19.01 -10.79
CA GLN A 168 -15.86 18.50 -11.36
C GLN A 168 -14.65 18.76 -10.44
N ALA A 169 -14.58 19.94 -9.81
CA ALA A 169 -13.53 20.22 -8.83
C ALA A 169 -13.64 19.30 -7.60
N ARG A 170 -14.85 19.10 -7.06
CA ARG A 170 -15.11 18.15 -5.97
C ARG A 170 -14.72 16.73 -6.35
N TRP A 171 -15.02 16.28 -7.58
CA TRP A 171 -14.65 14.96 -8.07
C TRP A 171 -13.14 14.74 -8.08
N ARG A 172 -12.37 15.73 -8.55
CA ARG A 172 -10.90 15.67 -8.53
C ARG A 172 -10.35 15.64 -7.12
N ALA A 173 -10.93 16.39 -6.20
CA ALA A 173 -10.52 16.45 -4.80
C ALA A 173 -10.86 15.16 -4.03
N ALA A 174 -11.87 14.41 -4.45
CA ALA A 174 -12.26 13.13 -3.84
C ALA A 174 -11.29 11.96 -4.16
N GLY A 175 -10.30 12.16 -5.03
CA GLY A 175 -9.23 11.19 -5.32
C GLY A 175 -9.58 10.15 -6.36
#